data_c659523304bc78568306f57cc951039d
#
_entry.id   c659523304bc78568306f57cc951039d
#
_cell.length_a   1.000
_cell.length_b   1.000
_cell.length_c   1.000
_cell.angle_alpha   90.00
_cell.angle_beta   90.00
_cell.angle_gamma   90.00
#
_symmetry.space_group_name_H-M   'P 1'
#
loop_
_entity.id
_entity.type
_entity.pdbx_description
1 polymer ?
#
loop_
_entity_poly.entity_id
_entity_poly.type
_entity_poly.pdbx_seq_one_letter_code
_entity_poly.pdbx_strand_id
1 'polypeptide(L)'
;MKAIVFDEAGDESVLRVGEVPTPEPGPRDVRIRVAAAGVNRADLLQRQGGYPPPPGASEILGLECAGVVDAVGADVHEIAIGERVMALLSGGGYAELAVAHAGAVMRTPDGFSDAEAGAFPETFLTAFLNLFVIAGAREGRTVLVHGGGSGVGTSAIALCREANVRIFVTAGSEEKCRRCLDLGADAAIDYRRQDFEEEVKQRTEGRGVDAILDHIGGAYLEKNVASLALEGTLVIIGGMGGRRAELDLGRLLARRLSVIGSTLRGRSDADKREIVRAFLGRFGAALRDGRLAPAVDSVFPLERAGDAHRRMASGEHFGKIVLKVG
;
A
#
# COMPACT_ATOMS: atom_id res chain seq x y z
N MET A 1 25.56 -3.14 10.30
CA MET A 1 24.33 -2.46 10.75
C MET A 1 23.34 -3.48 11.28
N LYS A 2 22.44 -3.08 12.19
CA LYS A 2 21.35 -3.95 12.65
C LYS A 2 20.22 -4.00 11.63
N ALA A 3 19.62 -5.18 11.49
CA ALA A 3 18.44 -5.42 10.66
C ALA A 3 17.60 -6.56 11.25
N ILE A 4 16.33 -6.66 10.83
CA ILE A 4 15.53 -7.86 11.08
C ILE A 4 15.87 -8.90 10.03
N VAL A 5 16.32 -10.06 10.50
CA VAL A 5 16.70 -11.20 9.67
C VAL A 5 15.95 -12.45 10.09
N PHE A 6 15.87 -13.41 9.19
CA PHE A 6 15.34 -14.76 9.43
C PHE A 6 16.04 -15.73 8.47
N ASP A 7 16.29 -16.96 8.92
CA ASP A 7 17.06 -17.95 8.17
C ASP A 7 16.14 -18.91 7.39
N GLU A 8 14.91 -19.09 7.84
CA GLU A 8 13.92 -19.97 7.24
C GLU A 8 12.53 -19.34 7.26
N ALA A 9 11.68 -19.76 6.32
CA ALA A 9 10.30 -19.31 6.29
C ALA A 9 9.52 -19.85 7.50
N GLY A 10 8.68 -19.00 8.12
CA GLY A 10 7.95 -19.41 9.29
C GLY A 10 6.92 -18.40 9.78
N ASP A 11 6.47 -18.56 11.02
CA ASP A 11 5.64 -17.60 11.71
C ASP A 11 6.49 -16.41 12.22
N GLU A 12 5.89 -15.48 12.97
CA GLU A 12 6.59 -14.28 13.41
C GLU A 12 7.74 -14.50 14.38
N SER A 13 7.88 -15.70 14.95
CA SER A 13 8.96 -16.05 15.87
C SER A 13 10.32 -16.24 15.19
N VAL A 14 10.34 -16.44 13.88
CA VAL A 14 11.59 -16.55 13.11
C VAL A 14 12.32 -15.22 12.98
N LEU A 15 11.62 -14.10 13.21
CA LEU A 15 12.20 -12.75 13.10
C LEU A 15 13.09 -12.43 14.29
N ARG A 16 14.33 -12.05 14.02
CA ARG A 16 15.32 -11.65 15.03
C ARG A 16 16.15 -10.47 14.56
N VAL A 17 16.69 -9.71 15.50
CA VAL A 17 17.72 -8.72 15.18
C VAL A 17 19.00 -9.45 14.84
N GLY A 18 19.63 -9.08 13.74
CA GLY A 18 20.93 -9.56 13.32
C GLY A 18 21.82 -8.43 12.84
N GLU A 19 23.11 -8.72 12.72
CA GLU A 19 24.07 -7.81 12.08
C GLU A 19 24.27 -8.21 10.62
N VAL A 20 24.18 -7.22 9.73
CA VAL A 20 24.38 -7.39 8.28
C VAL A 20 25.34 -6.33 7.76
N PRO A 21 25.99 -6.55 6.62
CA PRO A 21 26.80 -5.51 5.99
C PRO A 21 26.00 -4.23 5.73
N THR A 22 26.65 -3.09 5.87
CA THR A 22 26.07 -1.80 5.48
C THR A 22 25.92 -1.76 3.95
N PRO A 23 24.73 -1.47 3.42
CA PRO A 23 24.56 -1.38 1.97
C PRO A 23 25.19 -0.09 1.43
N GLU A 24 25.81 -0.16 0.27
CA GLU A 24 26.34 1.00 -0.44
C GLU A 24 25.38 1.42 -1.55
N PRO A 25 25.11 2.72 -1.72
CA PRO A 25 24.24 3.20 -2.79
C PRO A 25 24.95 3.08 -4.14
N GLY A 26 24.23 2.59 -5.15
CA GLY A 26 24.65 2.66 -6.54
C GLY A 26 24.65 4.09 -7.09
N PRO A 27 25.10 4.30 -8.34
CA PRO A 27 25.22 5.67 -8.89
C PRO A 27 23.94 6.49 -8.86
N ARG A 28 22.77 5.86 -8.95
CA ARG A 28 21.45 6.52 -8.98
C ARG A 28 20.61 6.29 -7.71
N ASP A 29 21.25 5.83 -6.64
CA ASP A 29 20.59 5.48 -5.40
C ASP A 29 20.93 6.48 -4.29
N VAL A 30 20.11 6.49 -3.27
CA VAL A 30 20.40 7.15 -2.01
C VAL A 30 20.39 6.11 -0.88
N ARG A 31 21.24 6.32 0.12
CA ARG A 31 21.19 5.56 1.37
C ARG A 31 20.49 6.41 2.42
N ILE A 32 19.53 5.81 3.10
CA ILE A 32 18.69 6.46 4.09
C ILE A 32 19.00 5.84 5.44
N ARG A 33 19.33 6.68 6.43
CA ARG A 33 19.30 6.30 7.85
C ARG A 33 17.85 6.25 8.25
N VAL A 34 17.36 5.03 8.45
CA VAL A 34 15.94 4.76 8.69
C VAL A 34 15.56 5.20 10.10
N ALA A 35 14.51 6.01 10.20
CA ALA A 35 13.85 6.36 11.46
C ALA A 35 12.58 5.53 11.67
N ALA A 36 11.87 5.20 10.59
CA ALA A 36 10.67 4.40 10.64
C ALA A 36 10.47 3.59 9.35
N ALA A 37 9.86 2.41 9.47
CA ALA A 37 9.50 1.54 8.34
C ALA A 37 8.07 1.03 8.51
N GLY A 38 7.27 1.10 7.43
CA GLY A 38 5.91 0.60 7.44
C GLY A 38 5.84 -0.91 7.29
N VAL A 39 4.96 -1.56 8.07
CA VAL A 39 4.68 -2.99 7.94
C VAL A 39 3.60 -3.18 6.87
N ASN A 40 3.81 -4.14 5.98
CA ASN A 40 2.90 -4.45 4.87
C ASN A 40 2.57 -5.96 4.84
N ARG A 41 1.42 -6.32 4.30
CA ARG A 41 1.02 -7.74 4.17
C ARG A 41 2.05 -8.56 3.37
N ALA A 42 2.71 -7.94 2.42
CA ALA A 42 3.77 -8.55 1.62
C ALA A 42 4.98 -9.00 2.46
N ASP A 43 5.30 -8.27 3.55
CA ASP A 43 6.37 -8.65 4.48
C ASP A 43 6.04 -9.96 5.19
N LEU A 44 4.77 -10.14 5.62
CA LEU A 44 4.31 -11.39 6.21
C LEU A 44 4.38 -12.55 5.20
N LEU A 45 3.99 -12.30 3.96
CA LEU A 45 4.04 -13.30 2.88
C LEU A 45 5.49 -13.66 2.53
N GLN A 46 6.42 -12.70 2.51
CA GLN A 46 7.85 -12.96 2.29
C GLN A 46 8.41 -13.82 3.42
N ARG A 47 8.17 -13.44 4.68
CA ARG A 47 8.57 -14.23 5.84
C ARG A 47 8.05 -15.68 5.78
N GLN A 48 6.84 -15.88 5.27
CA GLN A 48 6.20 -17.20 5.09
C GLN A 48 6.67 -17.95 3.83
N GLY A 49 7.60 -17.38 3.03
CA GLY A 49 8.11 -17.98 1.78
C GLY A 49 7.18 -17.83 0.57
N GLY A 50 6.05 -17.16 0.71
CA GLY A 50 5.03 -17.03 -0.34
C GLY A 50 5.19 -15.84 -1.29
N TYR A 51 6.14 -14.93 -1.02
CA TYR A 51 6.36 -13.72 -1.81
C TYR A 51 7.83 -13.29 -1.80
N PRO A 52 8.70 -13.98 -2.52
CA PRO A 52 10.14 -13.70 -2.53
C PRO A 52 10.45 -12.31 -3.09
N PRO A 53 11.58 -11.69 -2.68
CA PRO A 53 12.02 -10.43 -3.26
C PRO A 53 12.32 -10.60 -4.76
N PRO A 54 12.14 -9.52 -5.56
CA PRO A 54 12.58 -9.52 -6.95
C PRO A 54 14.10 -9.71 -7.04
N PRO A 55 14.61 -10.24 -8.17
CA PRO A 55 16.06 -10.37 -8.37
C PRO A 55 16.79 -9.05 -8.15
N GLY A 56 17.86 -9.07 -7.35
CA GLY A 56 18.69 -7.91 -7.01
C GLY A 56 18.14 -7.02 -5.89
N ALA A 57 16.92 -7.25 -5.42
CA ALA A 57 16.40 -6.55 -4.24
C ALA A 57 16.95 -7.15 -2.93
N SER A 58 16.98 -6.34 -1.88
CA SER A 58 17.34 -6.80 -0.53
C SER A 58 16.43 -7.93 -0.06
N GLU A 59 17.00 -8.95 0.57
CA GLU A 59 16.25 -10.02 1.21
C GLU A 59 15.67 -9.60 2.57
N ILE A 60 16.19 -8.52 3.16
CA ILE A 60 15.64 -7.91 4.35
C ILE A 60 14.22 -7.41 4.06
N LEU A 61 13.30 -7.65 4.99
CA LEU A 61 11.92 -7.19 4.90
C LEU A 61 11.81 -5.65 4.84
N GLY A 62 10.63 -5.17 4.48
CA GLY A 62 10.27 -3.75 4.50
C GLY A 62 10.25 -3.12 3.11
N LEU A 63 9.05 -2.74 2.65
CA LEU A 63 8.78 -2.19 1.33
C LEU A 63 8.73 -0.66 1.29
N GLU A 64 8.91 -0.04 2.44
CA GLU A 64 8.94 1.41 2.60
C GLU A 64 9.69 1.80 3.85
N CYS A 65 10.27 2.98 3.84
CA CYS A 65 10.87 3.58 5.03
C CYS A 65 10.82 5.12 4.94
N ALA A 66 11.10 5.76 6.08
CA ALA A 66 11.43 7.17 6.15
C ALA A 66 12.63 7.38 7.06
N GLY A 67 13.34 8.48 6.82
CA GLY A 67 14.52 8.84 7.61
C GLY A 67 15.29 10.00 6.99
N VAL A 68 16.59 9.99 7.20
CA VAL A 68 17.50 11.05 6.72
C VAL A 68 18.50 10.45 5.75
N VAL A 69 18.70 11.11 4.62
CA VAL A 69 19.71 10.71 3.62
C VAL A 69 21.10 10.87 4.23
N ASP A 70 21.90 9.80 4.24
CA ASP A 70 23.27 9.82 4.75
C ASP A 70 24.35 9.60 3.67
N ALA A 71 23.96 9.08 2.50
CA ALA A 71 24.82 8.99 1.33
C ALA A 71 24.01 9.08 0.04
N VAL A 72 24.62 9.58 -1.03
CA VAL A 72 24.03 9.71 -2.37
C VAL A 72 24.97 9.15 -3.42
N GLY A 73 24.43 8.50 -4.44
CA GLY A 73 25.17 8.05 -5.60
C GLY A 73 25.62 9.19 -6.50
N ALA A 74 26.63 8.95 -7.35
CA ALA A 74 27.28 9.96 -8.15
C ALA A 74 26.35 10.67 -9.16
N ASP A 75 25.28 10.00 -9.60
CA ASP A 75 24.31 10.54 -10.57
C ASP A 75 23.08 11.14 -9.90
N VAL A 76 23.05 11.25 -8.57
CA VAL A 76 21.93 11.86 -7.80
C VAL A 76 22.23 13.34 -7.56
N HIS A 77 21.40 14.21 -8.13
CA HIS A 77 21.59 15.67 -8.04
C HIS A 77 20.44 16.41 -7.36
N GLU A 78 19.29 15.72 -7.19
CA GLU A 78 18.04 16.34 -6.71
C GLU A 78 17.79 16.13 -5.22
N ILE A 79 18.58 15.27 -4.57
CA ILE A 79 18.47 14.90 -3.16
C ILE A 79 19.83 15.11 -2.50
N ALA A 80 19.85 15.79 -1.36
CA ALA A 80 21.09 16.07 -0.62
C ALA A 80 21.19 15.23 0.68
N ILE A 81 22.43 15.01 1.12
CA ILE A 81 22.70 14.45 2.45
C ILE A 81 22.11 15.37 3.51
N GLY A 82 21.45 14.78 4.51
CA GLY A 82 20.74 15.50 5.58
C GLY A 82 19.27 15.78 5.28
N GLU A 83 18.77 15.57 4.06
CA GLU A 83 17.34 15.72 3.75
C GLU A 83 16.50 14.62 4.44
N ARG A 84 15.34 15.02 4.98
CA ARG A 84 14.30 14.09 5.46
C ARG A 84 13.49 13.57 4.28
N VAL A 85 13.47 12.25 4.14
CA VAL A 85 12.83 11.59 3.00
C VAL A 85 11.99 10.39 3.44
N MET A 86 11.07 9.99 2.57
CA MET A 86 10.33 8.75 2.62
C MET A 86 10.47 8.03 1.28
N ALA A 87 10.62 6.72 1.28
CA ALA A 87 10.99 5.94 0.10
C ALA A 87 10.16 4.69 -0.07
N LEU A 88 9.79 4.42 -1.33
CA LEU A 88 9.27 3.13 -1.77
C LEU A 88 10.44 2.18 -2.03
N LEU A 89 10.41 0.99 -1.43
CA LEU A 89 11.47 0.00 -1.50
C LEU A 89 11.00 -1.31 -2.18
N SER A 90 11.95 -2.13 -2.59
CA SER A 90 11.71 -3.53 -2.97
C SER A 90 12.09 -4.52 -1.87
N GLY A 91 12.61 -4.03 -0.76
CA GLY A 91 13.10 -4.71 0.43
C GLY A 91 14.08 -3.82 1.16
N GLY A 92 14.47 -4.17 2.40
CA GLY A 92 15.52 -3.48 3.15
C GLY A 92 15.03 -2.47 4.21
N GLY A 93 13.73 -2.20 4.29
CA GLY A 93 13.19 -1.20 5.23
C GLY A 93 13.34 -1.55 6.70
N TYR A 94 13.44 -2.83 7.06
CA TYR A 94 13.58 -3.27 8.45
C TYR A 94 15.04 -3.29 8.90
N ALA A 95 15.75 -2.21 8.71
CA ALA A 95 17.18 -2.06 9.04
C ALA A 95 17.52 -0.62 9.41
N GLU A 96 18.68 -0.42 10.03
CA GLU A 96 19.18 0.93 10.38
C GLU A 96 19.48 1.79 9.14
N LEU A 97 19.83 1.13 8.02
CA LEU A 97 20.14 1.79 6.74
C LEU A 97 19.44 1.05 5.60
N ALA A 98 18.82 1.78 4.70
CA ALA A 98 18.18 1.26 3.50
C ALA A 98 18.70 2.00 2.26
N VAL A 99 18.78 1.31 1.13
CA VAL A 99 19.11 1.92 -0.17
C VAL A 99 17.84 1.98 -1.02
N ALA A 100 17.58 3.14 -1.61
CA ALA A 100 16.47 3.39 -2.50
C ALA A 100 16.95 4.05 -3.79
N HIS A 101 16.39 3.66 -4.95
CA HIS A 101 16.58 4.42 -6.18
C HIS A 101 16.03 5.85 -6.00
N ALA A 102 16.80 6.89 -6.34
CA ALA A 102 16.43 8.28 -6.11
C ALA A 102 15.04 8.65 -6.67
N GLY A 103 14.65 8.05 -7.79
CA GLY A 103 13.32 8.23 -8.39
C GLY A 103 12.14 7.62 -7.60
N ALA A 104 12.42 6.79 -6.59
CA ALA A 104 11.41 6.20 -5.69
C ALA A 104 11.34 6.94 -4.34
N VAL A 105 12.04 8.06 -4.20
CA VAL A 105 12.15 8.86 -2.98
C VAL A 105 11.30 10.11 -3.09
N MET A 106 10.64 10.46 -1.99
CA MET A 106 9.85 11.68 -1.83
C MET A 106 10.36 12.44 -0.59
N ARG A 107 10.37 13.77 -0.65
CA ARG A 107 10.65 14.60 0.53
C ARG A 107 9.55 14.43 1.56
N THR A 108 9.93 14.25 2.81
CA THR A 108 8.97 14.19 3.92
C THR A 108 8.38 15.57 4.17
N PRO A 109 7.05 15.73 4.21
CA PRO A 109 6.43 17.00 4.62
C PRO A 109 6.86 17.42 6.03
N ASP A 110 7.04 18.73 6.26
CA ASP A 110 7.51 19.26 7.53
C ASP A 110 6.63 18.86 8.74
N GLY A 111 5.32 18.74 8.51
CA GLY A 111 4.35 18.35 9.54
C GLY A 111 4.29 16.86 9.85
N PHE A 112 4.99 16.00 9.10
CA PHE A 112 4.94 14.55 9.33
C PHE A 112 5.90 14.14 10.42
N SER A 113 5.39 13.30 11.36
CA SER A 113 6.24 12.47 12.20
C SER A 113 6.97 11.41 11.36
N ASP A 114 8.06 10.84 11.90
CA ASP A 114 8.77 9.75 11.21
C ASP A 114 7.88 8.53 11.00
N ALA A 115 6.96 8.26 11.94
CA ALA A 115 6.00 7.17 11.80
C ALA A 115 5.02 7.38 10.63
N GLU A 116 4.51 8.59 10.46
CA GLU A 116 3.65 8.93 9.31
C GLU A 116 4.44 8.84 8.01
N ALA A 117 5.65 9.39 7.98
CA ALA A 117 6.50 9.31 6.80
C ALA A 117 6.85 7.86 6.42
N GLY A 118 7.18 7.00 7.41
CA GLY A 118 7.48 5.59 7.20
C GLY A 118 6.26 4.73 6.80
N ALA A 119 5.04 5.25 6.99
CA ALA A 119 3.78 4.57 6.69
C ALA A 119 3.16 4.97 5.33
N PHE A 120 3.76 5.91 4.61
CA PHE A 120 3.15 6.58 3.47
C PHE A 120 3.41 5.91 2.11
N PRO A 121 4.67 5.63 1.70
CA PRO A 121 4.99 5.36 0.30
C PRO A 121 4.25 4.17 -0.30
N GLU A 122 4.32 3.00 0.34
CA GLU A 122 3.77 1.76 -0.21
C GLU A 122 2.25 1.84 -0.40
N THR A 123 1.53 2.35 0.58
CA THR A 123 0.07 2.31 0.55
C THR A 123 -0.54 3.41 -0.30
N PHE A 124 0.02 4.63 -0.26
CA PHE A 124 -0.46 5.72 -1.11
C PHE A 124 -0.13 5.49 -2.58
N LEU A 125 1.09 5.00 -2.88
CA LEU A 125 1.46 4.70 -4.26
C LEU A 125 0.72 3.46 -4.80
N THR A 126 0.43 2.45 -3.96
CA THR A 126 -0.43 1.32 -4.33
C THR A 126 -1.84 1.80 -4.66
N ALA A 127 -2.47 2.59 -3.79
CA ALA A 127 -3.81 3.11 -4.05
C ALA A 127 -3.84 4.01 -5.29
N PHE A 128 -2.86 4.90 -5.44
CA PHE A 128 -2.74 5.80 -6.58
C PHE A 128 -2.58 5.05 -7.90
N LEU A 129 -1.60 4.15 -7.97
CA LEU A 129 -1.35 3.35 -9.17
C LEU A 129 -2.62 2.64 -9.63
N ASN A 130 -3.28 1.94 -8.71
CA ASN A 130 -4.36 1.02 -9.07
C ASN A 130 -5.68 1.75 -9.33
N LEU A 131 -6.03 2.76 -8.55
CA LEU A 131 -7.27 3.50 -8.73
C LEU A 131 -7.15 4.59 -9.82
N PHE A 132 -6.08 5.38 -9.80
CA PHE A 132 -6.00 6.58 -10.64
C PHE A 132 -5.27 6.35 -11.96
N VAL A 133 -4.21 5.53 -11.97
CA VAL A 133 -3.45 5.26 -13.21
C VAL A 133 -4.10 4.11 -13.99
N ILE A 134 -4.35 2.96 -13.33
CA ILE A 134 -4.85 1.76 -14.01
C ILE A 134 -6.36 1.84 -14.23
N ALA A 135 -7.15 2.11 -13.18
CA ALA A 135 -8.61 2.13 -13.28
C ALA A 135 -9.20 3.49 -13.69
N GLY A 136 -8.38 4.53 -13.81
CA GLY A 136 -8.81 5.84 -14.31
C GLY A 136 -9.82 6.57 -13.41
N ALA A 137 -9.71 6.42 -12.10
CA ALA A 137 -10.57 7.10 -11.13
C ALA A 137 -10.42 8.63 -11.26
N ARG A 138 -11.55 9.32 -11.29
CA ARG A 138 -11.66 10.78 -11.40
C ARG A 138 -13.01 11.25 -10.88
N GLU A 139 -13.17 12.54 -10.72
CA GLU A 139 -14.44 13.16 -10.37
C GLU A 139 -15.61 12.61 -11.19
N GLY A 140 -16.74 12.37 -10.55
CA GLY A 140 -17.96 11.79 -11.15
C GLY A 140 -17.95 10.25 -11.24
N ARG A 141 -16.82 9.58 -10.95
CA ARG A 141 -16.76 8.12 -10.86
C ARG A 141 -16.95 7.63 -9.43
N THR A 142 -17.44 6.40 -9.31
CA THR A 142 -17.60 5.68 -8.04
C THR A 142 -16.67 4.49 -8.00
N VAL A 143 -15.91 4.33 -6.92
CA VAL A 143 -15.00 3.18 -6.73
C VAL A 143 -15.39 2.37 -5.50
N LEU A 144 -15.09 1.07 -5.53
CA LEU A 144 -15.17 0.18 -4.37
C LEU A 144 -13.76 -0.28 -3.98
N VAL A 145 -13.43 -0.19 -2.71
CA VAL A 145 -12.14 -0.69 -2.19
C VAL A 145 -12.39 -1.71 -1.09
N HIS A 146 -11.96 -2.94 -1.30
CA HIS A 146 -12.03 -3.95 -0.25
C HIS A 146 -11.00 -3.67 0.84
N GLY A 147 -11.39 -3.90 2.10
CA GLY A 147 -10.52 -3.67 3.26
C GLY A 147 -10.26 -2.19 3.55
N GLY A 148 -11.30 -1.37 3.63
CA GLY A 148 -11.21 0.06 3.92
C GLY A 148 -10.40 0.43 5.16
N GLY A 149 -10.36 -0.45 6.18
CA GLY A 149 -9.52 -0.27 7.37
C GLY A 149 -8.06 -0.69 7.23
N SER A 150 -7.62 -1.17 6.07
CA SER A 150 -6.20 -1.45 5.80
C SER A 150 -5.43 -0.17 5.48
N GLY A 151 -4.09 -0.25 5.47
CA GLY A 151 -3.26 0.88 5.04
C GLY A 151 -3.61 1.35 3.62
N VAL A 152 -3.78 0.43 2.66
CA VAL A 152 -4.19 0.77 1.29
C VAL A 152 -5.62 1.34 1.27
N GLY A 153 -6.53 0.79 2.07
CA GLY A 153 -7.92 1.27 2.14
C GLY A 153 -8.01 2.70 2.69
N THR A 154 -7.32 3.00 3.78
CA THR A 154 -7.28 4.36 4.36
C THR A 154 -6.62 5.37 3.43
N SER A 155 -5.53 4.96 2.74
CA SER A 155 -4.89 5.79 1.71
C SER A 155 -5.82 6.03 0.51
N ALA A 156 -6.58 5.02 0.07
CA ALA A 156 -7.55 5.16 -1.01
C ALA A 156 -8.67 6.15 -0.64
N ILE A 157 -9.18 6.08 0.59
CA ILE A 157 -10.19 7.05 1.08
C ILE A 157 -9.63 8.48 1.02
N ALA A 158 -8.41 8.69 1.54
CA ALA A 158 -7.78 10.01 1.53
C ALA A 158 -7.59 10.57 0.10
N LEU A 159 -7.09 9.74 -0.83
CA LEU A 159 -6.88 10.14 -2.22
C LEU A 159 -8.19 10.40 -2.96
N CYS A 160 -9.21 9.56 -2.76
CA CYS A 160 -10.52 9.73 -3.39
C CYS A 160 -11.22 11.00 -2.89
N ARG A 161 -11.18 11.27 -1.58
CA ARG A 161 -11.68 12.52 -1.00
C ARG A 161 -11.02 13.74 -1.60
N GLU A 162 -9.69 13.75 -1.70
CA GLU A 162 -8.92 14.86 -2.29
C GLU A 162 -9.24 15.06 -3.78
N ALA A 163 -9.59 13.99 -4.49
CA ALA A 163 -9.89 14.02 -5.92
C ALA A 163 -11.40 14.11 -6.25
N ASN A 164 -12.29 14.29 -5.28
CA ASN A 164 -13.75 14.26 -5.43
C ASN A 164 -14.27 12.98 -6.14
N VAL A 165 -13.67 11.83 -5.82
CA VAL A 165 -14.08 10.52 -6.31
C VAL A 165 -14.94 9.86 -5.24
N ARG A 166 -16.14 9.44 -5.60
CA ARG A 166 -17.04 8.73 -4.68
C ARG A 166 -16.45 7.37 -4.33
N ILE A 167 -16.25 7.08 -3.05
CA ILE A 167 -15.61 5.85 -2.59
C ILE A 167 -16.50 5.06 -1.63
N PHE A 168 -16.76 3.80 -2.00
CA PHE A 168 -17.31 2.77 -1.11
C PHE A 168 -16.19 1.88 -0.63
N VAL A 169 -16.28 1.39 0.60
CA VAL A 169 -15.31 0.44 1.15
C VAL A 169 -16.01 -0.73 1.82
N THR A 170 -15.34 -1.89 1.89
CA THR A 170 -15.75 -2.97 2.77
C THR A 170 -14.85 -3.03 4.00
N ALA A 171 -15.39 -3.35 5.16
CA ALA A 171 -14.62 -3.54 6.38
C ALA A 171 -15.20 -4.70 7.21
N GLY A 172 -14.45 -5.21 8.18
CA GLY A 172 -14.80 -6.43 8.92
C GLY A 172 -15.45 -6.19 10.28
N SER A 173 -15.87 -4.96 10.59
CA SER A 173 -16.65 -4.65 11.79
C SER A 173 -17.33 -3.30 11.66
N GLU A 174 -18.39 -3.12 12.41
CA GLU A 174 -19.11 -1.85 12.50
C GLU A 174 -18.20 -0.69 12.93
N GLU A 175 -17.30 -0.92 13.91
CA GLU A 175 -16.32 0.08 14.34
C GLU A 175 -15.42 0.52 13.18
N LYS A 176 -14.87 -0.43 12.40
CA LYS A 176 -14.04 -0.12 11.24
C LYS A 176 -14.83 0.61 10.15
N CYS A 177 -16.08 0.22 9.92
CA CYS A 177 -16.96 0.93 8.99
C CYS A 177 -17.15 2.39 9.42
N ARG A 178 -17.45 2.64 10.68
CA ARG A 178 -17.60 4.00 11.22
C ARG A 178 -16.31 4.81 11.01
N ARG A 179 -15.15 4.26 11.36
CA ARG A 179 -13.85 4.93 11.16
C ARG A 179 -13.56 5.22 9.68
N CYS A 180 -13.99 4.35 8.76
CA CYS A 180 -13.86 4.63 7.32
C CYS A 180 -14.74 5.81 6.90
N LEU A 181 -15.98 5.90 7.42
CA LEU A 181 -16.87 7.04 7.17
C LEU A 181 -16.29 8.34 7.75
N ASP A 182 -15.73 8.29 8.97
CA ASP A 182 -15.08 9.43 9.62
C ASP A 182 -13.86 9.94 8.80
N LEU A 183 -13.16 9.05 8.08
CA LEU A 183 -12.08 9.42 7.15
C LEU A 183 -12.58 10.02 5.84
N GLY A 184 -13.88 9.91 5.54
CA GLY A 184 -14.49 10.47 4.34
C GLY A 184 -14.88 9.47 3.27
N ALA A 185 -15.06 8.18 3.60
CA ALA A 185 -15.71 7.24 2.69
C ALA A 185 -17.21 7.57 2.57
N ASP A 186 -17.76 7.50 1.35
CA ASP A 186 -19.19 7.74 1.10
C ASP A 186 -20.10 6.60 1.58
N ALA A 187 -19.54 5.39 1.63
CA ALA A 187 -20.18 4.22 2.22
C ALA A 187 -19.15 3.23 2.76
N ALA A 188 -19.48 2.60 3.87
CA ALA A 188 -18.69 1.51 4.45
C ALA A 188 -19.62 0.32 4.72
N ILE A 189 -19.25 -0.85 4.19
CA ILE A 189 -20.06 -2.06 4.17
C ILE A 189 -19.39 -3.09 5.10
N ASP A 190 -20.09 -3.51 6.15
CA ASP A 190 -19.64 -4.62 7.00
C ASP A 190 -19.86 -5.95 6.27
N TYR A 191 -18.82 -6.47 5.62
CA TYR A 191 -18.90 -7.70 4.84
C TYR A 191 -19.22 -8.97 5.67
N ARG A 192 -19.23 -8.88 6.99
CA ARG A 192 -19.68 -9.97 7.86
C ARG A 192 -21.19 -10.02 8.05
N ARG A 193 -21.87 -8.89 7.81
CA ARG A 193 -23.30 -8.73 8.05
C ARG A 193 -24.08 -8.36 6.80
N GLN A 194 -23.42 -7.82 5.79
CA GLN A 194 -24.04 -7.28 4.58
C GLN A 194 -23.42 -7.91 3.34
N ASP A 195 -24.21 -8.08 2.31
CA ASP A 195 -23.73 -8.46 0.97
C ASP A 195 -23.29 -7.21 0.23
N PHE A 196 -22.01 -7.11 -0.08
CA PHE A 196 -21.49 -5.90 -0.72
C PHE A 196 -22.01 -5.70 -2.16
N GLU A 197 -22.35 -6.78 -2.87
CA GLU A 197 -22.96 -6.69 -4.21
C GLU A 197 -24.33 -5.99 -4.13
N GLU A 198 -25.18 -6.42 -3.20
CA GLU A 198 -26.51 -5.82 -3.00
C GLU A 198 -26.41 -4.37 -2.51
N GLU A 199 -25.45 -4.09 -1.61
CA GLU A 199 -25.20 -2.72 -1.14
C GLU A 199 -24.72 -1.79 -2.25
N VAL A 200 -23.80 -2.25 -3.10
CA VAL A 200 -23.34 -1.50 -4.27
C VAL A 200 -24.50 -1.24 -5.23
N LYS A 201 -25.28 -2.27 -5.54
CA LYS A 201 -26.44 -2.16 -6.43
C LYS A 201 -27.46 -1.14 -5.92
N GLN A 202 -27.78 -1.21 -4.65
CA GLN A 202 -28.73 -0.27 -4.02
C GLN A 202 -28.20 1.18 -4.07
N ARG A 203 -26.94 1.40 -3.67
CA ARG A 203 -26.34 2.73 -3.57
C ARG A 203 -26.00 3.38 -4.91
N THR A 204 -26.01 2.58 -5.98
CA THR A 204 -25.75 3.02 -7.35
C THR A 204 -26.99 2.90 -8.26
N GLU A 205 -28.17 2.64 -7.69
CA GLU A 205 -29.43 2.48 -8.43
C GLU A 205 -29.31 1.43 -9.57
N GLY A 206 -28.56 0.36 -9.30
CA GLY A 206 -28.31 -0.73 -10.24
C GLY A 206 -27.19 -0.48 -11.27
N ARG A 207 -26.58 0.72 -11.29
CA ARG A 207 -25.51 1.06 -12.23
C ARG A 207 -24.23 0.26 -11.98
N GLY A 208 -23.87 0.05 -10.76
CA GLY A 208 -22.59 -0.49 -10.32
C GLY A 208 -21.49 0.57 -10.15
N VAL A 209 -20.28 0.14 -9.73
CA VAL A 209 -19.11 1.00 -9.53
C VAL A 209 -18.17 0.97 -10.74
N ASP A 210 -17.49 2.08 -11.00
CA ASP A 210 -16.62 2.23 -12.17
C ASP A 210 -15.28 1.49 -11.99
N ALA A 211 -14.82 1.32 -10.74
CA ALA A 211 -13.60 0.59 -10.44
C ALA A 211 -13.71 -0.15 -9.11
N ILE A 212 -13.02 -1.29 -9.01
CA ILE A 212 -12.88 -2.06 -7.78
C ILE A 212 -11.39 -2.32 -7.54
N LEU A 213 -10.90 -2.02 -6.33
CA LEU A 213 -9.58 -2.41 -5.85
C LEU A 213 -9.73 -3.60 -4.91
N ASP A 214 -9.17 -4.74 -5.30
CA ASP A 214 -9.35 -6.01 -4.61
C ASP A 214 -8.03 -6.67 -4.21
N HIS A 215 -7.93 -7.04 -2.94
CA HIS A 215 -6.85 -7.86 -2.38
C HIS A 215 -7.35 -9.23 -1.87
N ILE A 216 -8.64 -9.51 -2.02
CA ILE A 216 -9.26 -10.78 -1.61
C ILE A 216 -9.10 -11.83 -2.70
N GLY A 217 -9.35 -11.46 -3.95
CA GLY A 217 -9.18 -12.37 -5.10
C GLY A 217 -10.31 -13.37 -5.27
N GLY A 218 -9.99 -14.67 -5.33
CA GLY A 218 -10.89 -15.70 -5.77
C GLY A 218 -12.27 -15.71 -5.12
N ALA A 219 -12.35 -15.57 -3.80
CA ALA A 219 -13.62 -15.59 -3.07
C ALA A 219 -14.57 -14.44 -3.43
N TYR A 220 -14.04 -13.34 -3.98
CA TYR A 220 -14.84 -12.14 -4.30
C TYR A 220 -15.02 -11.92 -5.82
N LEU A 221 -14.35 -12.69 -6.67
CA LEU A 221 -14.29 -12.44 -8.11
C LEU A 221 -15.69 -12.31 -8.75
N GLU A 222 -16.58 -13.27 -8.49
CA GLU A 222 -17.94 -13.27 -9.07
C GLU A 222 -18.73 -12.03 -8.69
N LYS A 223 -18.78 -11.72 -7.39
CA LYS A 223 -19.48 -10.54 -6.86
C LYS A 223 -18.82 -9.23 -7.28
N ASN A 224 -17.50 -9.19 -7.40
CA ASN A 224 -16.78 -8.04 -7.92
C ASN A 224 -17.20 -7.74 -9.37
N VAL A 225 -17.19 -8.76 -10.21
CA VAL A 225 -17.62 -8.64 -11.62
C VAL A 225 -19.11 -8.23 -11.72
N ALA A 226 -19.96 -8.74 -10.81
CA ALA A 226 -21.37 -8.36 -10.73
C ALA A 226 -21.59 -6.90 -10.32
N SER A 227 -20.73 -6.38 -9.46
CA SER A 227 -20.80 -5.02 -8.91
C SER A 227 -20.26 -3.94 -9.84
N LEU A 228 -19.55 -4.28 -10.93
CA LEU A 228 -18.99 -3.30 -11.85
C LEU A 228 -20.08 -2.64 -12.73
N ALA A 229 -19.90 -1.37 -13.00
CA ALA A 229 -20.63 -0.63 -14.01
C ALA A 229 -20.24 -1.07 -15.44
N LEU A 230 -20.94 -0.59 -16.44
CA LEU A 230 -20.55 -0.74 -17.86
C LEU A 230 -19.13 -0.16 -18.06
N GLU A 231 -18.24 -0.91 -18.72
CA GLU A 231 -16.82 -0.55 -18.92
C GLU A 231 -16.02 -0.40 -17.59
N GLY A 232 -16.53 -1.02 -16.52
CA GLY A 232 -15.88 -0.99 -15.22
C GLY A 232 -14.60 -1.82 -15.17
N THR A 233 -13.70 -1.48 -14.25
CA THR A 233 -12.39 -2.11 -14.09
C THR A 233 -12.23 -2.72 -12.71
N LEU A 234 -11.91 -4.01 -12.65
CA LEU A 234 -11.47 -4.72 -11.44
C LEU A 234 -9.94 -4.78 -11.44
N VAL A 235 -9.30 -4.21 -10.43
CA VAL A 235 -7.86 -4.33 -10.22
C VAL A 235 -7.58 -5.23 -9.02
N ILE A 236 -6.96 -6.38 -9.26
CA ILE A 236 -6.61 -7.38 -8.25
C ILE A 236 -5.15 -7.19 -7.85
N ILE A 237 -4.92 -6.89 -6.57
CA ILE A 237 -3.59 -6.67 -5.99
C ILE A 237 -3.20 -7.73 -4.95
N GLY A 238 -4.06 -8.71 -4.72
CA GLY A 238 -3.82 -9.80 -3.75
C GLY A 238 -4.79 -10.95 -3.94
N GLY A 239 -4.57 -12.03 -3.20
CA GLY A 239 -5.38 -13.24 -3.26
C GLY A 239 -5.59 -13.86 -1.89
N MET A 240 -5.92 -13.05 -0.87
CA MET A 240 -6.09 -13.52 0.52
C MET A 240 -7.25 -14.53 0.66
N GLY A 241 -8.29 -14.40 -0.17
CA GLY A 241 -9.44 -15.30 -0.25
C GLY A 241 -9.35 -16.37 -1.36
N GLY A 242 -8.15 -16.61 -1.87
CA GLY A 242 -7.90 -17.61 -2.91
C GLY A 242 -7.28 -17.02 -4.18
N ARG A 243 -6.46 -17.84 -4.85
CA ARG A 243 -5.74 -17.47 -6.08
C ARG A 243 -6.38 -18.02 -7.35
N ARG A 244 -7.46 -18.78 -7.23
CA ARG A 244 -8.19 -19.40 -8.36
C ARG A 244 -9.69 -19.18 -8.19
N ALA A 245 -10.36 -18.81 -9.27
CA ALA A 245 -11.81 -18.69 -9.34
C ALA A 245 -12.27 -18.81 -10.79
N GLU A 246 -13.56 -19.10 -11.01
CA GLU A 246 -14.21 -19.06 -12.31
C GLU A 246 -14.62 -17.62 -12.65
N LEU A 247 -14.58 -17.26 -13.93
CA LEU A 247 -14.99 -15.96 -14.45
C LEU A 247 -16.09 -16.13 -15.49
N ASP A 248 -17.21 -15.44 -15.31
CA ASP A 248 -18.28 -15.36 -16.30
C ASP A 248 -17.83 -14.48 -17.49
N LEU A 249 -17.36 -15.12 -18.56
CA LEU A 249 -16.93 -14.44 -19.78
C LEU A 249 -18.09 -13.77 -20.51
N GLY A 250 -19.32 -14.30 -20.39
CA GLY A 250 -20.51 -13.68 -21.00
C GLY A 250 -20.77 -12.29 -20.39
N ARG A 251 -20.71 -12.18 -19.08
CA ARG A 251 -20.84 -10.89 -18.37
C ARG A 251 -19.67 -9.94 -18.69
N LEU A 252 -18.44 -10.48 -18.72
CA LEU A 252 -17.26 -9.70 -19.10
C LEU A 252 -17.42 -9.03 -20.46
N LEU A 253 -17.84 -9.80 -21.46
CA LEU A 253 -18.07 -9.34 -22.84
C LEU A 253 -19.24 -8.35 -22.92
N ALA A 254 -20.43 -8.73 -22.40
CA ALA A 254 -21.65 -7.93 -22.50
C ALA A 254 -21.50 -6.55 -21.86
N ARG A 255 -20.70 -6.44 -20.81
CA ARG A 255 -20.48 -5.18 -20.07
C ARG A 255 -19.13 -4.54 -20.39
N ARG A 256 -18.34 -5.09 -21.29
CA ARG A 256 -17.00 -4.58 -21.71
C ARG A 256 -16.08 -4.32 -20.50
N LEU A 257 -16.07 -5.27 -19.54
CA LEU A 257 -15.32 -5.14 -18.30
C LEU A 257 -13.83 -5.40 -18.49
N SER A 258 -13.01 -4.82 -17.63
CA SER A 258 -11.58 -5.12 -17.52
C SER A 258 -11.27 -5.80 -16.19
N VAL A 259 -10.50 -6.89 -16.22
CA VAL A 259 -9.96 -7.56 -15.01
C VAL A 259 -8.44 -7.55 -15.13
N ILE A 260 -7.78 -6.85 -14.21
CA ILE A 260 -6.35 -6.55 -14.29
C ILE A 260 -5.65 -6.99 -13.01
N GLY A 261 -4.59 -7.77 -13.14
CA GLY A 261 -3.66 -8.05 -12.04
C GLY A 261 -2.59 -6.95 -11.92
N SER A 262 -2.25 -6.53 -10.71
CA SER A 262 -1.25 -5.50 -10.48
C SER A 262 -0.39 -5.78 -9.26
N THR A 263 0.90 -5.44 -9.37
CA THR A 263 1.85 -5.42 -8.25
C THR A 263 2.70 -4.15 -8.34
N LEU A 264 3.14 -3.62 -7.19
CA LEU A 264 4.01 -2.45 -7.14
C LEU A 264 5.48 -2.87 -6.95
N ARG A 265 5.75 -3.81 -6.03
CA ARG A 265 7.11 -4.23 -5.64
C ARG A 265 7.98 -4.66 -6.81
N GLY A 266 7.46 -5.49 -7.71
CA GLY A 266 8.20 -6.05 -8.84
C GLY A 266 8.35 -5.13 -10.06
N ARG A 267 7.90 -3.89 -9.99
CA ARG A 267 8.07 -2.91 -11.06
C ARG A 267 9.52 -2.43 -11.14
N SER A 268 9.96 -2.09 -12.34
CA SER A 268 11.29 -1.51 -12.56
C SER A 268 11.46 -0.16 -11.84
N ASP A 269 12.70 0.24 -11.60
CA ASP A 269 12.98 1.57 -11.02
C ASP A 269 12.46 2.71 -11.90
N ALA A 270 12.49 2.52 -13.22
CA ALA A 270 11.91 3.47 -14.16
C ALA A 270 10.39 3.61 -13.98
N ASP A 271 9.67 2.49 -13.81
CA ASP A 271 8.23 2.50 -13.55
C ASP A 271 7.91 3.15 -12.20
N LYS A 272 8.66 2.79 -11.15
CA LYS A 272 8.49 3.38 -9.81
C LYS A 272 8.72 4.89 -9.83
N ARG A 273 9.77 5.35 -10.51
CA ARG A 273 10.03 6.79 -10.71
C ARG A 273 8.86 7.48 -11.40
N GLU A 274 8.30 6.88 -12.45
CA GLU A 274 7.17 7.45 -13.16
C GLU A 274 5.91 7.51 -12.29
N ILE A 275 5.64 6.46 -11.48
CA ILE A 275 4.52 6.43 -10.53
C ILE A 275 4.68 7.54 -9.49
N VAL A 276 5.87 7.68 -8.88
CA VAL A 276 6.15 8.74 -7.90
C VAL A 276 6.00 10.12 -8.54
N ARG A 277 6.55 10.32 -9.74
CA ARG A 277 6.44 11.58 -10.48
C ARG A 277 4.96 11.94 -10.77
N ALA A 278 4.19 10.98 -11.26
CA ALA A 278 2.77 11.17 -11.55
C ALA A 278 1.96 11.43 -10.27
N PHE A 279 2.27 10.72 -9.18
CA PHE A 279 1.68 10.95 -7.86
C PHE A 279 1.94 12.38 -7.38
N LEU A 280 3.21 12.80 -7.37
CA LEU A 280 3.60 14.16 -6.95
C LEU A 280 3.02 15.24 -7.85
N GLY A 281 2.91 14.98 -9.15
CA GLY A 281 2.27 15.89 -10.11
C GLY A 281 0.79 16.13 -9.80
N ARG A 282 0.08 15.09 -9.34
CA ARG A 282 -1.37 15.18 -9.05
C ARG A 282 -1.67 15.56 -7.60
N PHE A 283 -0.96 14.99 -6.66
CA PHE A 283 -1.28 15.06 -5.22
C PHE A 283 -0.17 15.73 -4.39
N GLY A 284 0.91 16.18 -5.01
CA GLY A 284 2.05 16.74 -4.28
C GLY A 284 1.73 18.01 -3.49
N ALA A 285 0.79 18.83 -3.93
CA ALA A 285 0.31 19.97 -3.16
C ALA A 285 -0.43 19.52 -1.89
N ALA A 286 -1.38 18.57 -2.04
CA ALA A 286 -2.12 18.04 -0.91
C ALA A 286 -1.23 17.31 0.10
N LEU A 287 -0.17 16.64 -0.38
CA LEU A 287 0.83 16.02 0.48
C LEU A 287 1.61 17.07 1.29
N ARG A 288 2.13 18.10 0.65
CA ARG A 288 2.88 19.18 1.34
C ARG A 288 2.04 19.91 2.35
N ASP A 289 0.76 20.13 2.05
CA ASP A 289 -0.19 20.83 2.91
C ASP A 289 -0.72 19.95 4.07
N GLY A 290 -0.29 18.68 4.17
CA GLY A 290 -0.72 17.73 5.20
C GLY A 290 -2.15 17.20 5.04
N ARG A 291 -2.81 17.45 3.89
CA ARG A 291 -4.17 16.94 3.61
C ARG A 291 -4.20 15.43 3.31
N LEU A 292 -3.05 14.88 2.94
CA LEU A 292 -2.85 13.44 2.77
C LEU A 292 -1.89 12.94 3.86
N ALA A 293 -2.44 12.43 4.93
CA ALA A 293 -1.68 11.78 6.00
C ALA A 293 -2.14 10.32 6.19
N PRO A 294 -1.22 9.38 6.44
CA PRO A 294 -1.59 8.01 6.70
C PRO A 294 -2.24 7.87 8.08
N ALA A 295 -3.23 6.98 8.18
CA ALA A 295 -3.75 6.56 9.47
C ALA A 295 -2.76 5.56 10.09
N VAL A 296 -2.09 5.92 11.19
CA VAL A 296 -1.18 5.04 11.93
C VAL A 296 -1.94 4.36 13.06
N ASP A 297 -1.98 3.03 13.07
CA ASP A 297 -2.60 2.21 14.12
C ASP A 297 -1.69 2.08 15.34
N SER A 298 -0.44 1.71 15.09
CA SER A 298 0.51 1.41 16.17
C SER A 298 1.96 1.52 15.70
N VAL A 299 2.85 1.81 16.66
CA VAL A 299 4.29 1.89 16.44
C VAL A 299 4.98 0.91 17.38
N PHE A 300 5.83 0.06 16.81
CA PHE A 300 6.64 -0.91 17.56
C PHE A 300 8.12 -0.59 17.40
N PRO A 301 8.98 -0.83 18.40
CA PRO A 301 10.43 -0.84 18.20
C PRO A 301 10.82 -1.88 17.14
N LEU A 302 11.90 -1.66 16.40
CA LEU A 302 12.38 -2.59 15.36
C LEU A 302 12.55 -4.02 15.92
N GLU A 303 13.08 -4.15 17.12
CA GLU A 303 13.30 -5.43 17.80
C GLU A 303 12.01 -6.22 18.06
N ARG A 304 10.86 -5.53 18.01
CA ARG A 304 9.52 -6.12 18.17
C ARG A 304 8.80 -6.32 16.86
N ALA A 305 9.53 -6.47 15.74
CA ALA A 305 8.96 -6.73 14.42
C ALA A 305 8.02 -7.95 14.41
N GLY A 306 8.29 -9.00 15.19
CA GLY A 306 7.41 -10.15 15.36
C GLY A 306 6.03 -9.77 15.92
N ASP A 307 5.98 -8.88 16.94
CA ASP A 307 4.72 -8.40 17.50
C ASP A 307 3.93 -7.55 16.49
N ALA A 308 4.63 -6.70 15.73
CA ALA A 308 4.02 -5.92 14.66
C ALA A 308 3.40 -6.82 13.57
N HIS A 309 4.09 -7.90 13.18
CA HIS A 309 3.58 -8.91 12.26
C HIS A 309 2.37 -9.65 12.84
N ARG A 310 2.38 -10.01 14.13
CA ARG A 310 1.23 -10.62 14.81
C ARG A 310 0.04 -9.67 14.84
N ARG A 311 0.26 -8.39 15.13
CA ARG A 311 -0.79 -7.36 15.08
C ARG A 311 -1.42 -7.24 13.69
N MET A 312 -0.61 -7.28 12.63
CA MET A 312 -1.13 -7.28 11.26
C MET A 312 -1.88 -8.57 10.94
N ALA A 313 -1.37 -9.72 11.36
CA ALA A 313 -1.99 -11.03 11.10
C ALA A 313 -3.37 -11.17 11.76
N SER A 314 -3.57 -10.60 12.97
CA SER A 314 -4.87 -10.61 13.66
C SER A 314 -5.97 -9.87 12.89
N GLY A 315 -5.61 -8.97 11.98
CA GLY A 315 -6.57 -8.15 11.23
C GLY A 315 -7.33 -7.14 12.09
N GLU A 316 -6.92 -6.89 13.34
CA GLU A 316 -7.60 -5.93 14.23
C GLU A 316 -7.18 -4.48 14.01
N HIS A 317 -6.00 -4.24 13.42
CA HIS A 317 -5.47 -2.91 13.13
C HIS A 317 -6.37 -2.10 12.21
N PHE A 318 -6.24 -0.78 12.28
CA PHE A 318 -6.88 0.17 11.37
C PHE A 318 -5.83 1.16 10.84
N GLY A 319 -5.53 1.08 9.55
CA GLY A 319 -4.45 1.84 8.94
C GLY A 319 -3.13 1.09 8.98
N LYS A 320 -2.03 1.80 9.23
CA LYS A 320 -0.65 1.32 9.15
C LYS A 320 -0.08 0.94 10.51
N ILE A 321 0.69 -0.12 10.52
CA ILE A 321 1.58 -0.50 11.60
C ILE A 321 2.99 -0.09 11.20
N VAL A 322 3.76 0.47 12.13
CA VAL A 322 5.09 1.04 11.85
C VAL A 322 6.12 0.46 12.81
N LEU A 323 7.31 0.21 12.30
CA LEU A 323 8.50 -0.07 13.09
C LEU A 323 9.31 1.21 13.25
N LYS A 324 9.60 1.59 14.49
CA LYS A 324 10.54 2.66 14.83
C LYS A 324 11.95 2.07 14.86
N VAL A 325 12.85 2.68 14.12
CA VAL A 325 14.26 2.29 14.00
C VAL A 325 15.11 3.34 14.72
N GLY A 326 15.82 2.94 15.79
CA GLY A 326 16.68 3.85 16.57
C GLY A 326 15.94 4.60 17.68
#